data_c4bb6c2d5cce2aee15094f63dc3857bc
#
_entry.id   c4bb6c2d5cce2aee15094f63dc3857bc
#
_cell.length_a   1.000
_cell.length_b   1.000
_cell.length_c   1.000
_cell.angle_alpha   90.00
_cell.angle_beta   90.00
_cell.angle_gamma   90.00
#
_symmetry.space_group_name_H-M   'P 1'
#
loop_
_entity.id
_entity.type
_entity.pdbx_description
1 polymer ?
#
loop_
_entity_poly.entity_id
_entity_poly.type
_entity_poly.pdbx_seq_one_letter_code
_entity_poly.pdbx_strand_id
1 'polypeptide(L)'
;MKTIFFFICISLYTTYIYAQTNYYVVTKTFNENGYIYQCDVAASKTVTLYNKSNKLLFTTQSYKNTGETFSQTDEGIVLLQYDVWTRAERLSIVNAAFSASEKQRVKGHELIITMCINSDTGKVDEVEFSFMNFGTYATIPISVYRKIETDLKEKVWYIPTEEGKKLNYIYYWWAQEPQ
;
A
#
# COMPACT_ATOMS: atom_id res chain seq x y z
N MET A 1 22.70 65.64 -24.46
CA MET A 1 21.69 64.97 -23.62
C MET A 1 21.68 63.50 -23.98
N LYS A 2 22.22 62.66 -23.08
CA LYS A 2 22.29 61.19 -23.30
C LYS A 2 21.15 60.56 -22.49
N THR A 3 20.16 59.98 -23.17
CA THR A 3 19.04 59.30 -22.56
C THR A 3 19.47 57.86 -22.29
N ILE A 4 19.59 57.51 -21.01
CA ILE A 4 19.88 56.13 -20.57
C ILE A 4 18.55 55.36 -20.51
N PHE A 5 18.38 54.38 -21.39
CA PHE A 5 17.27 53.42 -21.34
C PHE A 5 17.62 52.36 -20.29
N PHE A 6 16.84 52.38 -19.18
CA PHE A 6 16.94 51.37 -18.14
C PHE A 6 16.03 50.21 -18.51
N PHE A 7 16.58 49.10 -19.04
CA PHE A 7 15.85 47.85 -19.27
C PHE A 7 15.66 47.16 -17.93
N ILE A 8 14.50 47.23 -17.36
CA ILE A 8 14.09 46.41 -16.22
C ILE A 8 13.72 45.01 -16.79
N CYS A 9 14.65 44.04 -16.72
CA CYS A 9 14.32 42.64 -16.92
C CYS A 9 13.52 42.16 -15.71
N ILE A 10 12.20 42.18 -15.79
CA ILE A 10 11.34 41.46 -14.87
C ILE A 10 11.46 39.97 -15.23
N SER A 11 12.32 39.26 -14.53
CA SER A 11 12.35 37.79 -14.58
C SER A 11 11.07 37.28 -13.90
N LEU A 12 10.09 36.91 -14.71
CA LEU A 12 8.92 36.16 -14.29
C LEU A 12 9.40 34.78 -13.82
N TYR A 13 9.65 34.64 -12.52
CA TYR A 13 9.73 33.34 -11.88
C TYR A 13 8.32 32.75 -11.91
N THR A 14 8.02 31.97 -12.94
CA THR A 14 6.86 31.10 -12.94
C THR A 14 7.13 30.01 -11.92
N THR A 15 6.68 30.21 -10.69
CA THR A 15 6.54 29.14 -9.72
C THR A 15 5.47 28.19 -10.26
N TYR A 16 5.90 27.08 -10.81
CA TYR A 16 4.99 25.98 -11.11
C TYR A 16 4.43 25.46 -9.79
N ILE A 17 3.28 25.97 -9.41
CA ILE A 17 2.47 25.40 -8.34
C ILE A 17 1.94 24.09 -8.92
N TYR A 18 2.64 22.99 -8.66
CA TYR A 18 2.08 21.66 -8.90
C TYR A 18 0.93 21.49 -7.93
N ALA A 19 -0.28 21.75 -8.39
CA ALA A 19 -1.49 21.39 -7.65
C ALA A 19 -1.41 19.87 -7.44
N GLN A 20 -1.24 19.45 -6.19
CA GLN A 20 -1.20 18.04 -5.86
C GLN A 20 -2.57 17.44 -6.15
N THR A 21 -2.63 16.57 -7.16
CA THR A 21 -3.86 15.88 -7.50
C THR A 21 -4.17 14.87 -6.40
N ASN A 22 -5.30 15.04 -5.72
CA ASN A 22 -5.82 14.00 -4.86
C ASN A 22 -6.57 12.97 -5.72
N TYR A 23 -6.04 11.76 -5.77
CA TYR A 23 -6.58 10.70 -6.62
C TYR A 23 -7.75 9.95 -5.98
N TYR A 24 -7.92 9.99 -4.64
CA TYR A 24 -8.77 9.07 -3.88
C TYR A 24 -9.87 9.79 -3.07
N VAL A 25 -10.43 10.86 -3.63
CA VAL A 25 -11.48 11.67 -2.96
C VAL A 25 -12.78 10.91 -2.78
N VAL A 26 -13.12 10.06 -3.76
CA VAL A 26 -14.38 9.30 -3.83
C VAL A 26 -14.13 7.86 -4.23
N THR A 27 -15.08 6.99 -3.89
CA THR A 27 -15.08 5.59 -4.36
C THR A 27 -15.09 5.52 -5.88
N LYS A 28 -14.11 4.84 -6.46
CA LYS A 28 -13.96 4.65 -7.91
C LYS A 28 -12.99 3.53 -8.26
N THR A 29 -12.91 3.21 -9.55
CA THR A 29 -11.94 2.26 -10.10
C THR A 29 -10.84 2.97 -10.87
N PHE A 30 -9.67 2.36 -10.92
CA PHE A 30 -8.53 2.77 -11.73
C PHE A 30 -8.13 1.64 -12.66
N ASN A 31 -7.75 1.99 -13.89
CA ASN A 31 -7.08 1.06 -14.82
C ASN A 31 -5.60 1.42 -14.85
N GLU A 32 -4.76 0.47 -14.51
CA GLU A 32 -3.31 0.64 -14.50
C GLU A 32 -2.65 -0.56 -15.20
N ASN A 33 -2.21 -0.36 -16.44
CA ASN A 33 -1.49 -1.36 -17.24
C ASN A 33 -2.15 -2.77 -17.21
N GLY A 34 -3.46 -2.83 -17.46
CA GLY A 34 -4.24 -4.07 -17.50
C GLY A 34 -4.74 -4.58 -16.14
N TYR A 35 -4.42 -3.90 -15.06
CA TYR A 35 -4.97 -4.17 -13.72
C TYR A 35 -6.09 -3.19 -13.40
N ILE A 36 -7.12 -3.67 -12.75
CA ILE A 36 -8.23 -2.85 -12.26
C ILE A 36 -8.10 -2.76 -10.75
N TYR A 37 -7.89 -1.53 -10.25
CA TYR A 37 -7.88 -1.25 -8.83
C TYR A 37 -9.20 -0.66 -8.40
N GLN A 38 -9.69 -1.10 -7.25
CA GLN A 38 -10.82 -0.52 -6.56
C GLN A 38 -10.31 0.39 -5.43
N CYS A 39 -10.87 1.58 -5.36
CA CYS A 39 -10.73 2.51 -4.25
C CYS A 39 -12.08 2.64 -3.59
N ASP A 40 -12.21 2.17 -2.38
CA ASP A 40 -13.41 2.37 -1.55
C ASP A 40 -13.11 3.46 -0.51
N VAL A 41 -13.99 4.45 -0.42
CA VAL A 41 -13.86 5.56 0.54
C VAL A 41 -14.98 5.44 1.56
N ALA A 42 -14.62 5.09 2.79
CA ALA A 42 -15.57 4.96 3.90
C ALA A 42 -16.09 6.34 4.38
N ALA A 43 -17.17 6.34 5.16
CA ALA A 43 -17.68 7.55 5.81
C ALA A 43 -16.65 8.21 6.74
N SER A 44 -15.76 7.41 7.35
CA SER A 44 -14.60 7.84 8.14
C SER A 44 -13.51 8.55 7.32
N LYS A 45 -13.64 8.61 5.98
CA LYS A 45 -12.63 9.10 5.04
C LYS A 45 -11.41 8.18 4.89
N THR A 46 -11.47 6.98 5.43
CA THR A 46 -10.47 5.95 5.17
C THR A 46 -10.65 5.42 3.75
N VAL A 47 -9.56 5.36 3.02
CA VAL A 47 -9.44 4.70 1.72
C VAL A 47 -9.01 3.26 1.95
N THR A 48 -9.69 2.33 1.30
CA THR A 48 -9.23 0.96 1.08
C THR A 48 -8.96 0.81 -0.42
N LEU A 49 -7.69 0.59 -0.78
CA LEU A 49 -7.22 0.50 -2.16
C LEU A 49 -6.68 -0.91 -2.43
N TYR A 50 -7.24 -1.59 -3.40
CA TYR A 50 -6.90 -2.98 -3.68
C TYR A 50 -7.11 -3.35 -5.15
N ASN A 51 -6.48 -4.44 -5.61
CA ASN A 51 -6.74 -5.03 -6.90
C ASN A 51 -8.15 -5.66 -6.90
N LYS A 52 -8.97 -5.32 -7.89
CA LYS A 52 -10.37 -5.80 -7.97
C LYS A 52 -10.48 -7.33 -8.17
N SER A 53 -9.39 -7.99 -8.54
CA SER A 53 -9.32 -9.45 -8.58
C SER A 53 -9.18 -10.11 -7.20
N ASN A 54 -8.87 -9.34 -6.15
CA ASN A 54 -8.78 -9.82 -4.78
C ASN A 54 -10.13 -10.39 -4.30
N LYS A 55 -10.09 -11.51 -3.59
CA LYS A 55 -11.26 -12.23 -3.08
C LYS A 55 -11.16 -12.51 -1.59
N LEU A 56 -9.94 -12.74 -1.10
CA LEU A 56 -9.68 -13.14 0.29
C LEU A 56 -9.86 -12.00 1.28
N LEU A 57 -9.55 -10.76 0.89
CA LEU A 57 -9.72 -9.57 1.72
C LEU A 57 -11.14 -9.38 2.29
N PHE A 58 -12.14 -9.95 1.62
CA PHE A 58 -13.56 -9.86 2.02
C PHE A 58 -14.10 -11.17 2.57
N THR A 59 -13.24 -12.17 2.78
CA THR A 59 -13.62 -13.45 3.38
C THR A 59 -13.16 -13.51 4.83
N THR A 60 -13.92 -14.23 5.65
CA THR A 60 -13.51 -14.46 7.03
C THR A 60 -12.37 -15.44 7.09
N GLN A 61 -11.32 -15.09 7.86
CA GLN A 61 -10.26 -16.04 8.18
C GLN A 61 -10.85 -17.17 9.05
N SER A 62 -10.67 -18.41 8.63
CA SER A 62 -11.27 -19.58 9.26
C SER A 62 -10.37 -20.81 9.18
N TYR A 63 -10.64 -21.79 10.05
CA TYR A 63 -9.98 -23.09 10.01
C TYR A 63 -10.50 -23.91 8.82
N LYS A 64 -9.60 -24.45 8.01
CA LYS A 64 -9.93 -25.26 6.80
C LYS A 64 -10.77 -26.50 7.10
N ASN A 65 -10.53 -27.14 8.22
CA ASN A 65 -11.13 -28.41 8.59
C ASN A 65 -12.52 -28.28 9.25
N THR A 66 -12.78 -27.17 9.96
CA THR A 66 -14.03 -26.97 10.69
C THR A 66 -14.89 -25.85 10.09
N GLY A 67 -14.30 -24.92 9.37
CA GLY A 67 -14.97 -23.68 8.91
C GLY A 67 -15.18 -22.65 10.02
N GLU A 68 -14.74 -22.94 11.24
CA GLU A 68 -14.86 -22.01 12.38
C GLU A 68 -14.01 -20.78 12.14
N THR A 69 -14.55 -19.61 12.52
CA THR A 69 -13.83 -18.34 12.44
C THR A 69 -12.60 -18.37 13.31
N PHE A 70 -11.46 -18.01 12.74
CA PHE A 70 -10.22 -17.79 13.49
C PHE A 70 -10.28 -16.43 14.18
N SER A 71 -9.97 -16.40 15.48
CA SER A 71 -9.81 -15.16 16.25
C SER A 71 -8.35 -14.93 16.55
N GLN A 72 -7.83 -13.76 16.16
CA GLN A 72 -6.45 -13.36 16.51
C GLN A 72 -6.28 -13.03 18.01
N THR A 73 -7.36 -13.05 18.78
CA THR A 73 -7.32 -12.80 20.24
C THR A 73 -6.82 -14.01 21.04
N ASP A 74 -6.59 -15.16 20.39
CA ASP A 74 -6.00 -16.32 21.04
C ASP A 74 -4.50 -16.05 21.29
N GLU A 75 -4.20 -15.61 22.52
CA GLU A 75 -2.85 -15.26 22.93
C GLU A 75 -1.88 -16.43 22.70
N GLY A 76 -0.79 -16.16 22.00
CA GLY A 76 0.30 -17.11 21.79
C GLY A 76 0.25 -17.91 20.49
N ILE A 77 -0.78 -17.76 19.64
CA ILE A 77 -0.79 -18.44 18.34
C ILE A 77 0.11 -17.69 17.35
N VAL A 78 1.19 -18.34 16.94
CA VAL A 78 2.11 -17.83 15.91
C VAL A 78 1.77 -18.48 14.58
N LEU A 79 1.33 -17.70 13.58
CA LEU A 79 0.90 -18.21 12.28
C LEU A 79 2.04 -18.29 11.25
N LEU A 80 3.04 -17.42 11.39
CA LEU A 80 4.21 -17.31 10.51
C LEU A 80 5.48 -17.44 11.35
N GLN A 81 6.47 -18.17 10.86
CA GLN A 81 7.79 -18.19 11.48
C GLN A 81 8.43 -16.82 11.38
N TYR A 82 9.12 -16.40 12.45
CA TYR A 82 9.88 -15.16 12.42
C TYR A 82 11.05 -15.30 11.44
N ASP A 83 11.17 -14.34 10.55
CA ASP A 83 12.19 -14.29 9.53
C ASP A 83 12.65 -12.85 9.31
N VAL A 84 13.93 -12.61 9.54
CA VAL A 84 14.56 -11.28 9.35
C VAL A 84 14.54 -10.89 7.88
N TRP A 85 14.67 -11.84 6.97
CA TRP A 85 14.74 -11.61 5.55
C TRP A 85 13.41 -11.05 5.00
N THR A 86 12.29 -11.67 5.29
CA THR A 86 10.97 -11.19 4.82
C THR A 86 10.67 -9.78 5.30
N ARG A 87 11.09 -9.45 6.52
CA ARG A 87 10.94 -8.08 7.03
C ARG A 87 11.79 -7.09 6.24
N ALA A 88 13.07 -7.39 6.02
CA ALA A 88 13.97 -6.52 5.28
C ALA A 88 13.50 -6.32 3.83
N GLU A 89 13.08 -7.42 3.16
CA GLU A 89 12.65 -7.38 1.78
C GLU A 89 11.38 -6.57 1.59
N ARG A 90 10.32 -6.79 2.38
CA ARG A 90 9.08 -6.01 2.24
C ARG A 90 9.28 -4.51 2.52
N LEU A 91 10.14 -4.14 3.49
CA LEU A 91 10.47 -2.75 3.75
C LEU A 91 11.22 -2.13 2.56
N SER A 92 12.17 -2.87 1.98
CA SER A 92 12.91 -2.46 0.79
C SER A 92 12.01 -2.25 -0.43
N ILE A 93 11.07 -3.15 -0.67
CA ILE A 93 10.08 -3.06 -1.75
C ILE A 93 9.26 -1.76 -1.65
N VAL A 94 8.73 -1.47 -0.46
CA VAL A 94 7.96 -0.24 -0.25
C VAL A 94 8.84 0.98 -0.47
N ASN A 95 10.05 1.00 0.10
CA ASN A 95 11.00 2.11 -0.07
C ASN A 95 11.37 2.33 -1.54
N ALA A 96 11.57 1.27 -2.32
CA ALA A 96 11.95 1.35 -3.74
C ALA A 96 10.79 1.74 -4.68
N ALA A 97 9.55 1.67 -4.22
CA ALA A 97 8.39 2.03 -5.03
C ALA A 97 8.19 3.55 -5.13
N PHE A 98 8.57 4.29 -4.10
CA PHE A 98 8.42 5.74 -4.05
C PHE A 98 9.64 6.48 -4.62
N SER A 99 9.40 7.49 -5.43
CA SER A 99 10.43 8.45 -5.84
C SER A 99 10.87 9.33 -4.66
N ALA A 100 12.01 10.00 -4.76
CA ALA A 100 12.51 10.91 -3.72
C ALA A 100 11.50 12.03 -3.39
N SER A 101 10.80 12.57 -4.39
CA SER A 101 9.78 13.61 -4.19
C SER A 101 8.53 13.07 -3.49
N GLU A 102 8.12 11.83 -3.78
CA GLU A 102 7.00 11.18 -3.11
C GLU A 102 7.33 10.84 -1.66
N LYS A 103 8.53 10.33 -1.38
CA LYS A 103 9.03 10.11 -0.01
C LYS A 103 9.00 11.40 0.82
N GLN A 104 9.51 12.49 0.24
CA GLN A 104 9.46 13.80 0.92
C GLN A 104 8.02 14.24 1.21
N ARG A 105 7.09 13.93 0.32
CA ARG A 105 5.67 14.28 0.45
C ARG A 105 4.96 13.51 1.56
N VAL A 106 5.28 12.22 1.72
CA VAL A 106 4.67 11.35 2.74
C VAL A 106 5.43 11.31 4.06
N LYS A 107 6.52 12.07 4.16
CA LYS A 107 7.38 12.10 5.34
C LYS A 107 6.58 12.36 6.63
N GLY A 108 6.84 11.57 7.66
CA GLY A 108 6.15 11.61 8.94
C GLY A 108 4.78 10.93 8.95
N HIS A 109 4.43 10.23 7.86
CA HIS A 109 3.18 9.48 7.75
C HIS A 109 3.45 8.02 7.39
N GLU A 110 2.65 7.11 7.92
CA GLU A 110 2.76 5.69 7.63
C GLU A 110 1.64 5.24 6.68
N LEU A 111 1.99 4.36 5.74
CA LEU A 111 1.05 3.62 4.91
C LEU A 111 0.75 2.29 5.59
N ILE A 112 -0.52 1.96 5.79
CA ILE A 112 -0.93 0.65 6.25
C ILE A 112 -1.03 -0.27 5.04
N ILE A 113 -0.33 -1.41 5.11
CA ILE A 113 -0.30 -2.43 4.06
C ILE A 113 -0.76 -3.73 4.67
N THR A 114 -1.76 -4.35 4.05
CA THR A 114 -2.33 -5.63 4.44
C THR A 114 -2.06 -6.67 3.37
N MET A 115 -1.75 -7.89 3.77
CA MET A 115 -1.57 -9.02 2.88
C MET A 115 -2.43 -10.20 3.30
N CYS A 116 -2.96 -10.91 2.31
CA CYS A 116 -3.43 -12.28 2.47
C CYS A 116 -2.32 -13.21 1.97
N ILE A 117 -1.80 -14.02 2.87
CA ILE A 117 -0.71 -14.96 2.62
C ILE A 117 -1.31 -16.37 2.49
N ASN A 118 -0.93 -17.07 1.46
CA ASN A 118 -1.31 -18.45 1.23
C ASN A 118 -0.78 -19.33 2.37
N SER A 119 -1.67 -19.98 3.07
CA SER A 119 -1.34 -20.75 4.28
C SER A 119 -0.57 -22.05 4.00
N ASP A 120 -0.58 -22.55 2.77
CA ASP A 120 0.16 -23.75 2.36
C ASP A 120 1.54 -23.41 1.81
N THR A 121 1.62 -22.35 0.99
CA THR A 121 2.85 -22.01 0.25
C THR A 121 3.64 -20.84 0.85
N GLY A 122 3.01 -20.03 1.70
CA GLY A 122 3.62 -18.82 2.25
C GLY A 122 3.71 -17.65 1.27
N LYS A 123 3.23 -17.80 0.02
CA LYS A 123 3.22 -16.72 -0.98
C LYS A 123 2.18 -15.66 -0.65
N VAL A 124 2.46 -14.43 -1.04
CA VAL A 124 1.50 -13.33 -0.95
C VAL A 124 0.50 -13.45 -2.10
N ASP A 125 -0.76 -13.73 -1.78
CA ASP A 125 -1.84 -13.88 -2.77
C ASP A 125 -2.52 -12.52 -3.06
N GLU A 126 -2.76 -11.70 -2.03
CA GLU A 126 -3.44 -10.43 -2.15
C GLU A 126 -2.80 -9.34 -1.30
N VAL A 127 -2.90 -8.09 -1.76
CA VAL A 127 -2.40 -6.90 -1.06
C VAL A 127 -3.48 -5.82 -1.06
N GLU A 128 -3.57 -5.10 0.05
CA GLU A 128 -4.43 -3.95 0.25
C GLU A 128 -3.65 -2.79 0.87
N PHE A 129 -4.05 -1.57 0.57
CA PHE A 129 -3.49 -0.35 1.14
C PHE A 129 -4.58 0.46 1.84
N SER A 130 -4.28 0.95 3.03
CA SER A 130 -5.22 1.80 3.78
C SER A 130 -4.57 3.11 4.20
N PHE A 131 -5.28 4.22 3.93
CA PHE A 131 -4.84 5.59 4.24
C PHE A 131 -6.03 6.56 4.26
N MET A 132 -5.82 7.79 4.74
CA MET A 132 -6.87 8.82 4.74
C MET A 132 -6.98 9.49 3.38
N ASN A 133 -8.21 9.71 2.87
CA ASN A 133 -8.46 10.32 1.55
C ASN A 133 -8.03 11.78 1.43
N PHE A 134 -7.75 12.44 2.55
CA PHE A 134 -7.22 13.81 2.64
C PHE A 134 -5.74 13.85 3.07
N GLY A 135 -5.15 12.68 3.34
CA GLY A 135 -3.73 12.54 3.72
C GLY A 135 -2.79 12.61 2.53
N THR A 136 -1.50 12.62 2.81
CA THR A 136 -0.45 12.72 1.80
C THR A 136 -0.44 11.54 0.84
N TYR A 137 -0.78 10.33 1.31
CA TYR A 137 -0.91 9.13 0.47
C TYR A 137 -2.01 9.24 -0.58
N ALA A 138 -3.03 10.08 -0.36
CA ALA A 138 -4.07 10.33 -1.36
C ALA A 138 -3.54 11.07 -2.61
N THR A 139 -2.33 11.59 -2.57
CA THR A 139 -1.65 12.26 -3.69
C THR A 139 -0.63 11.38 -4.41
N ILE A 140 -0.50 10.13 -4.00
CA ILE A 140 0.42 9.15 -4.60
C ILE A 140 -0.30 8.43 -5.75
N PRO A 141 0.30 8.34 -6.95
CA PRO A 141 -0.35 7.71 -8.09
C PRO A 141 -0.53 6.20 -7.90
N ILE A 142 -1.55 5.64 -8.56
CA ILE A 142 -1.89 4.21 -8.48
C ILE A 142 -0.72 3.30 -8.89
N SER A 143 0.14 3.74 -9.80
CA SER A 143 1.31 3.00 -10.27
C SER A 143 2.29 2.62 -9.16
N VAL A 144 2.42 3.46 -8.13
CA VAL A 144 3.26 3.18 -6.95
C VAL A 144 2.67 2.00 -6.16
N TYR A 145 1.38 2.04 -5.85
CA TYR A 145 0.69 0.96 -5.14
C TYR A 145 0.73 -0.35 -5.92
N ARG A 146 0.51 -0.27 -7.25
CA ARG A 146 0.64 -1.44 -8.12
C ARG A 146 2.05 -2.03 -8.08
N LYS A 147 3.08 -1.19 -8.12
CA LYS A 147 4.47 -1.67 -8.03
C LYS A 147 4.71 -2.39 -6.70
N ILE A 148 4.23 -1.85 -5.58
CA ILE A 148 4.36 -2.51 -4.27
C ILE A 148 3.65 -3.86 -4.27
N GLU A 149 2.38 -3.93 -4.73
CA GLU A 149 1.63 -5.19 -4.80
C GLU A 149 2.38 -6.23 -5.62
N THR A 150 2.80 -5.86 -6.83
CA THR A 150 3.48 -6.78 -7.75
C THR A 150 4.78 -7.31 -7.13
N ASP A 151 5.62 -6.41 -6.61
CA ASP A 151 6.90 -6.79 -6.02
C ASP A 151 6.72 -7.66 -4.76
N LEU A 152 5.72 -7.37 -3.91
CA LEU A 152 5.41 -8.20 -2.74
C LEU A 152 4.98 -9.62 -3.14
N LYS A 153 4.12 -9.74 -4.15
CA LYS A 153 3.62 -11.05 -4.64
C LYS A 153 4.70 -11.86 -5.34
N GLU A 154 5.65 -11.23 -5.99
CA GLU A 154 6.72 -11.88 -6.75
C GLU A 154 7.93 -12.23 -5.89
N LYS A 155 8.28 -11.39 -4.91
CA LYS A 155 9.58 -11.45 -4.23
C LYS A 155 9.51 -11.85 -2.76
N VAL A 156 8.33 -11.80 -2.13
CA VAL A 156 8.17 -12.09 -0.71
C VAL A 156 7.39 -13.38 -0.51
N TRP A 157 7.93 -14.26 0.33
CA TRP A 157 7.23 -15.44 0.83
C TRP A 157 7.55 -15.65 2.30
N TYR A 158 6.63 -16.26 3.00
CA TYR A 158 6.71 -16.56 4.43
C TYR A 158 6.80 -18.05 4.66
N ILE A 159 7.13 -18.43 5.87
CA ILE A 159 7.09 -19.84 6.30
C ILE A 159 5.90 -19.98 7.26
N PRO A 160 4.75 -20.53 6.81
CA PRO A 160 3.63 -20.79 7.70
C PRO A 160 4.01 -21.82 8.76
N THR A 161 3.58 -21.60 9.99
CA THR A 161 3.68 -22.57 11.07
C THR A 161 2.63 -23.68 10.86
N GLU A 162 2.69 -24.75 11.66
CA GLU A 162 1.65 -25.78 11.63
C GLU A 162 0.25 -25.22 11.97
N GLU A 163 0.18 -24.20 12.86
CA GLU A 163 -1.08 -23.50 13.14
C GLU A 163 -1.50 -22.63 11.95
N GLY A 164 -0.57 -21.92 11.33
CA GLY A 164 -0.84 -21.12 10.13
C GLY A 164 -1.42 -21.94 8.98
N LYS A 165 -0.89 -23.16 8.75
CA LYS A 165 -1.37 -24.06 7.70
C LYS A 165 -2.80 -24.57 7.89
N LYS A 166 -3.34 -24.49 9.09
CA LYS A 166 -4.73 -24.88 9.38
C LYS A 166 -5.77 -23.86 8.86
N LEU A 167 -5.33 -22.63 8.54
CA LEU A 167 -6.21 -21.55 8.12
C LEU A 167 -6.42 -21.52 6.60
N ASN A 168 -7.54 -21.00 6.16
CA ASN A 168 -7.84 -20.78 4.74
C ASN A 168 -6.85 -19.79 4.07
N TYR A 169 -6.38 -18.78 4.81
CA TYR A 169 -5.28 -17.88 4.48
C TYR A 169 -4.75 -17.26 5.78
N ILE A 170 -3.58 -16.60 5.72
CA ILE A 170 -3.02 -15.87 6.86
C ILE A 170 -3.10 -14.38 6.58
N TYR A 171 -3.77 -13.65 7.46
CA TYR A 171 -3.85 -12.20 7.43
C TYR A 171 -2.62 -11.60 8.10
N TYR A 172 -1.96 -10.66 7.43
CA TYR A 172 -0.78 -9.97 7.95
C TYR A 172 -0.80 -8.51 7.54
N TRP A 173 -0.53 -7.62 8.47
CA TRP A 173 -0.44 -6.20 8.18
C TRP A 173 0.71 -5.52 8.92
N TRP A 174 1.17 -4.39 8.37
CA TRP A 174 2.11 -3.49 9.04
C TRP A 174 1.89 -2.06 8.56
N ALA A 175 2.47 -1.09 9.32
CA ALA A 175 2.54 0.30 8.92
C ALA A 175 3.99 0.66 8.59
N GLN A 176 4.19 1.48 7.57
CA GLN A 176 5.52 1.89 7.12
C GLN A 176 5.52 3.30 6.54
N GLU A 177 6.50 4.12 6.99
CA GLU A 177 6.91 5.33 6.29
C GLU A 177 8.00 4.96 5.27
N PRO A 178 7.85 5.27 3.95
CA PRO A 178 8.89 5.06 2.94
C PRO A 178 10.14 5.92 3.21
N GLN A 179 11.33 5.29 3.24
CA GLN A 179 12.61 5.91 3.55
C GLN A 179 13.49 6.09 2.32
#